data_eead856d8fb50eb161a1f7a746b45b52
#
_entry.id   eead856d8fb50eb161a1f7a746b45b52
#
_cell.length_a   1.000
_cell.length_b   1.000
_cell.length_c   1.000
_cell.angle_alpha   90.00
_cell.angle_beta   90.00
_cell.angle_gamma   90.00
#
_symmetry.space_group_name_H-M   'P 1'
#
loop_
_entity.id
_entity.type
_entity.pdbx_description
1 polymer ?
#
loop_
_entity_poly.entity_id
_entity_poly.type
_entity_poly.pdbx_seq_one_letter_code
_entity_poly.pdbx_strand_id
1 'polypeptide(L)'
;VSTDLTPSIEVTKTSTITYADSDAGVQLGDTVNYTITVENTGNTTLTGVTVSDTILDSAGVSLTLTSGPTYDTANTATEGTLAVGESATYSATFVITQQSVNAGGVSNTASVTSKDPAGNDVTDSTDSATEDLIPRTAAMTVVKTASVDDNGDQKNGVGDVIQYTVTVTNTGNVTLTDVDLSDELRLGSSAANVEDNTGNDSPAGVDLWTQDQTLLPGESATYVAWYIIDDTAASSGKVINTAIATAATPLSGDDATLSVTSDEAV
;
A
#
# COMPACT_ATOMS: atom_id res chain seq x y z
N VAL A 1 33.73 48.49 21.95
CA VAL A 1 32.39 48.30 21.36
C VAL A 1 32.00 46.86 21.62
N SER A 2 31.01 46.66 22.48
CA SER A 2 30.41 45.29 22.63
C SER A 2 29.60 45.03 21.36
N THR A 3 29.95 44.00 20.65
CA THR A 3 29.09 43.49 19.56
C THR A 3 28.12 42.55 20.20
N ASP A 4 26.83 42.86 20.12
CA ASP A 4 25.79 41.93 20.56
C ASP A 4 25.87 40.66 19.70
N LEU A 5 26.03 39.50 20.34
CA LEU A 5 26.02 38.21 19.68
C LEU A 5 24.57 37.82 19.38
N THR A 6 24.28 37.57 18.12
CA THR A 6 22.98 37.10 17.64
C THR A 6 23.16 35.80 16.89
N PRO A 7 23.38 34.68 17.61
CA PRO A 7 23.48 33.37 16.97
C PRO A 7 22.13 32.99 16.34
N SER A 8 22.17 32.48 15.13
CA SER A 8 20.98 32.01 14.38
C SER A 8 21.39 30.95 13.39
N ILE A 9 20.55 29.96 13.21
CA ILE A 9 20.69 28.88 12.23
C ILE A 9 19.36 28.73 11.48
N GLU A 10 19.42 28.42 10.20
CA GLU A 10 18.25 28.14 9.37
C GLU A 10 18.44 26.81 8.70
N VAL A 11 17.38 26.00 8.66
CA VAL A 11 17.34 24.75 7.89
C VAL A 11 16.24 24.81 6.84
N THR A 12 16.59 24.46 5.60
CA THR A 12 15.66 24.33 4.48
C THR A 12 15.76 22.94 3.90
N LYS A 13 14.67 22.47 3.27
CA LYS A 13 14.60 21.14 2.69
C LYS A 13 13.87 21.16 1.35
N THR A 14 14.41 20.42 0.41
CA THR A 14 13.79 20.17 -0.91
C THR A 14 13.78 18.68 -1.21
N SER A 15 12.87 18.26 -2.08
CA SER A 15 12.79 16.88 -2.55
C SER A 15 12.75 16.80 -4.06
N THR A 16 13.19 15.66 -4.57
CA THR A 16 13.03 15.24 -5.97
C THR A 16 12.75 13.74 -6.03
N ILE A 17 12.01 13.29 -7.06
CA ILE A 17 11.69 11.87 -7.22
C ILE A 17 12.54 11.27 -8.33
N THR A 18 13.10 10.10 -8.04
CA THR A 18 13.67 9.20 -9.03
C THR A 18 12.70 8.04 -9.22
N TYR A 19 12.12 7.96 -10.41
CA TYR A 19 11.16 6.91 -10.76
C TYR A 19 11.89 5.59 -11.00
N ALA A 20 11.34 4.51 -10.48
CA ALA A 20 11.88 3.16 -10.63
C ALA A 20 11.64 2.60 -12.04
N ASP A 21 10.65 3.12 -12.75
CA ASP A 21 10.29 2.75 -14.10
C ASP A 21 10.08 4.00 -15.01
N SER A 22 9.45 3.80 -16.17
CA SER A 22 9.18 4.90 -17.13
C SER A 22 7.86 5.64 -16.90
N ASP A 23 7.06 5.25 -15.90
CA ASP A 23 5.83 5.93 -15.57
C ASP A 23 6.10 7.23 -14.80
N ALA A 24 5.36 8.28 -15.14
CA ALA A 24 5.57 9.61 -14.55
C ALA A 24 4.78 9.83 -13.25
N GLY A 25 4.13 8.81 -12.71
CA GLY A 25 3.37 8.85 -11.46
C GLY A 25 4.18 8.32 -10.28
N VAL A 26 4.01 8.92 -9.11
CA VAL A 26 4.64 8.44 -7.87
C VAL A 26 4.03 7.11 -7.46
N GLN A 27 4.86 6.08 -7.26
CA GLN A 27 4.42 4.73 -6.98
C GLN A 27 5.38 3.93 -6.09
N LEU A 28 4.97 2.72 -5.74
CA LEU A 28 5.79 1.77 -4.98
C LEU A 28 7.15 1.55 -5.65
N GLY A 29 8.22 1.70 -4.88
CA GLY A 29 9.59 1.48 -5.33
C GLY A 29 10.31 2.72 -5.85
N ASP A 30 9.60 3.83 -6.10
CA ASP A 30 10.22 5.10 -6.43
C ASP A 30 11.05 5.64 -5.25
N THR A 31 12.03 6.46 -5.54
CA THR A 31 12.90 7.03 -4.53
C THR A 31 12.68 8.54 -4.40
N VAL A 32 12.30 8.99 -3.21
CA VAL A 32 12.32 10.40 -2.85
C VAL A 32 13.72 10.75 -2.36
N ASN A 33 14.34 11.73 -3.01
CA ASN A 33 15.67 12.25 -2.66
C ASN A 33 15.50 13.60 -1.98
N TYR A 34 15.97 13.71 -0.75
CA TYR A 34 15.92 14.92 0.04
C TYR A 34 17.28 15.61 0.05
N THR A 35 17.27 16.93 -0.16
CA THR A 35 18.40 17.80 0.07
C THR A 35 18.05 18.74 1.21
N ILE A 36 18.84 18.68 2.28
CA ILE A 36 18.69 19.51 3.48
C ILE A 36 19.84 20.52 3.47
N THR A 37 19.54 21.81 3.51
CA THR A 37 20.53 22.87 3.57
C THR A 37 20.43 23.55 4.92
N VAL A 38 21.55 23.64 5.62
CA VAL A 38 21.70 24.34 6.90
C VAL A 38 22.59 25.56 6.70
N GLU A 39 22.13 26.74 7.12
CA GLU A 39 22.85 27.98 6.99
C GLU A 39 23.02 28.66 8.36
N ASN A 40 24.21 29.15 8.66
CA ASN A 40 24.44 30.03 9.78
C ASN A 40 24.05 31.48 9.39
N THR A 41 22.85 31.88 9.75
CA THR A 41 22.28 33.22 9.49
C THR A 41 22.60 34.22 10.59
N GLY A 42 23.33 33.78 11.63
CA GLY A 42 23.76 34.64 12.75
C GLY A 42 25.08 35.36 12.48
N ASN A 43 25.61 35.98 13.56
CA ASN A 43 26.87 36.74 13.52
C ASN A 43 28.00 36.09 14.33
N THR A 44 27.87 34.81 14.69
CA THR A 44 28.87 34.01 15.41
C THR A 44 29.06 32.65 14.76
N THR A 45 30.26 32.08 14.87
CA THR A 45 30.51 30.70 14.45
C THR A 45 29.69 29.72 15.30
N LEU A 46 29.02 28.75 14.65
CA LEU A 46 28.29 27.69 15.30
C LEU A 46 29.10 26.38 15.25
N THR A 47 29.04 25.61 16.34
CA THR A 47 29.74 24.33 16.47
C THR A 47 28.78 23.22 16.91
N GLY A 48 29.19 21.96 16.75
CA GLY A 48 28.32 20.82 17.08
C GLY A 48 27.04 20.77 16.24
N VAL A 49 27.10 21.26 14.98
CA VAL A 49 25.96 21.22 14.05
C VAL A 49 25.60 19.78 13.78
N THR A 50 24.37 19.43 14.11
CA THR A 50 23.81 18.08 13.93
C THR A 50 22.44 18.19 13.27
N VAL A 51 22.24 17.41 12.20
CA VAL A 51 20.97 17.32 11.49
C VAL A 51 20.29 16.00 11.83
N SER A 52 19.01 16.05 12.13
CA SER A 52 18.12 14.90 12.25
C SER A 52 16.96 15.04 11.28
N ASP A 53 16.43 13.91 10.82
CA ASP A 53 15.37 13.85 9.82
C ASP A 53 14.33 12.82 10.22
N THR A 54 13.05 13.22 10.24
CA THR A 54 11.93 12.38 10.66
C THR A 54 10.94 12.27 9.52
N ILE A 55 10.64 11.04 9.13
CA ILE A 55 9.67 10.73 8.07
C ILE A 55 8.47 10.00 8.66
N LEU A 56 7.27 10.44 8.28
CA LEU A 56 5.99 9.84 8.65
C LEU A 56 5.20 9.52 7.39
N ASP A 57 4.32 8.53 7.43
CA ASP A 57 3.30 8.39 6.41
C ASP A 57 2.16 9.41 6.63
N SER A 58 1.24 9.54 5.66
CA SER A 58 0.12 10.49 5.74
C SER A 58 -0.89 10.17 6.85
N ALA A 59 -0.81 8.99 7.47
CA ALA A 59 -1.56 8.63 8.67
C ALA A 59 -0.83 9.01 9.97
N GLY A 60 0.40 9.57 9.88
CA GLY A 60 1.22 9.98 11.01
C GLY A 60 2.04 8.84 11.64
N VAL A 61 2.13 7.68 10.98
CA VAL A 61 2.94 6.57 11.45
C VAL A 61 4.40 6.77 11.02
N SER A 62 5.33 6.53 11.95
CA SER A 62 6.76 6.69 11.67
C SER A 62 7.24 5.67 10.61
N LEU A 63 8.00 6.20 9.66
CA LEU A 63 8.72 5.44 8.64
C LEU A 63 10.23 5.51 8.92
N THR A 64 10.99 4.70 8.20
CA THR A 64 12.46 4.71 8.29
C THR A 64 13.04 5.17 6.96
N LEU A 65 13.91 6.19 6.99
CA LEU A 65 14.66 6.59 5.80
C LEU A 65 15.46 5.41 5.25
N THR A 66 15.58 5.34 3.94
CA THR A 66 16.44 4.35 3.28
C THR A 66 17.91 4.68 3.50
N SER A 67 18.25 5.98 3.51
CA SER A 67 19.59 6.46 3.86
C SER A 67 19.56 7.90 4.38
N GLY A 68 20.60 8.29 5.10
CA GLY A 68 20.83 9.67 5.58
C GLY A 68 20.14 10.00 6.91
N PRO A 69 20.17 11.28 7.33
CA PRO A 69 20.87 12.39 6.65
C PRO A 69 22.38 12.21 6.67
N THR A 70 23.04 12.42 5.53
CA THR A 70 24.48 12.28 5.34
C THR A 70 25.06 13.62 4.88
N TYR A 71 26.14 14.07 5.54
CA TYR A 71 26.86 15.27 5.17
C TYR A 71 27.45 15.14 3.76
N ASP A 72 27.25 16.17 2.92
CA ASP A 72 27.83 16.19 1.57
C ASP A 72 29.30 16.64 1.63
N THR A 73 30.19 15.77 1.22
CA THR A 73 31.66 16.03 1.21
C THR A 73 32.07 17.11 0.19
N ALA A 74 31.18 17.54 -0.71
CA ALA A 74 31.42 18.67 -1.61
C ALA A 74 31.23 20.04 -0.91
N ASN A 75 30.73 20.09 0.31
CA ASN A 75 30.64 21.30 1.10
C ASN A 75 32.02 21.92 1.32
N THR A 76 32.06 23.25 1.37
CA THR A 76 33.26 24.00 1.78
C THR A 76 33.38 24.11 3.30
N ALA A 77 32.25 24.03 4.00
CA ALA A 77 32.19 24.02 5.46
C ALA A 77 32.87 22.74 6.02
N THR A 78 33.34 22.84 7.24
CA THR A 78 33.81 21.64 7.99
C THR A 78 32.60 21.02 8.67
N GLU A 79 32.42 19.68 8.52
CA GLU A 79 31.33 18.97 9.17
C GLU A 79 31.25 19.31 10.66
N GLY A 80 30.04 19.65 11.12
CA GLY A 80 29.80 20.02 12.51
C GLY A 80 30.17 21.49 12.87
N THR A 81 30.64 22.31 11.92
CA THR A 81 30.98 23.70 12.16
C THR A 81 30.51 24.59 11.00
N LEU A 82 29.86 25.69 11.31
CA LEU A 82 29.47 26.71 10.34
C LEU A 82 29.98 28.09 10.76
N ALA A 83 30.87 28.66 9.94
CA ALA A 83 31.24 30.07 10.07
C ALA A 83 30.04 31.00 9.73
N VAL A 84 30.13 32.26 10.03
CA VAL A 84 29.09 33.26 9.72
C VAL A 84 28.80 33.29 8.22
N GLY A 85 27.54 33.09 7.82
CA GLY A 85 27.09 33.07 6.43
C GLY A 85 27.48 31.79 5.68
N GLU A 86 28.02 30.80 6.36
CA GLU A 86 28.39 29.52 5.75
C GLU A 86 27.19 28.55 5.76
N SER A 87 27.09 27.74 4.70
CA SER A 87 26.07 26.75 4.55
C SER A 87 26.68 25.33 4.38
N ALA A 88 25.94 24.32 4.82
CA ALA A 88 26.25 22.91 4.58
C ALA A 88 25.01 22.19 4.06
N THR A 89 25.20 21.23 3.15
CA THR A 89 24.15 20.38 2.60
C THR A 89 24.27 18.95 3.13
N TYR A 90 23.13 18.31 3.30
CA TYR A 90 22.99 16.90 3.67
C TYR A 90 22.00 16.25 2.72
N SER A 91 22.21 14.98 2.44
CA SER A 91 21.33 14.17 1.61
C SER A 91 20.65 13.06 2.42
N ALA A 92 19.40 12.79 2.13
CA ALA A 92 18.67 11.65 2.63
C ALA A 92 17.79 11.04 1.52
N THR A 93 17.46 9.77 1.64
CA THR A 93 16.57 9.10 0.67
C THR A 93 15.52 8.25 1.36
N PHE A 94 14.38 8.13 0.71
CA PHE A 94 13.31 7.23 1.10
C PHE A 94 12.77 6.49 -0.13
N VAL A 95 12.78 5.16 -0.11
CA VAL A 95 12.11 4.33 -1.12
C VAL A 95 10.64 4.17 -0.71
N ILE A 96 9.73 4.51 -1.61
CA ILE A 96 8.29 4.42 -1.38
C ILE A 96 7.91 2.97 -1.11
N THR A 97 7.31 2.74 0.05
CA THR A 97 6.87 1.43 0.55
C THR A 97 5.38 1.24 0.34
N GLN A 98 4.89 -0.01 0.41
CA GLN A 98 3.46 -0.29 0.37
C GLN A 98 2.70 0.42 1.51
N GLN A 99 3.32 0.58 2.68
CA GLN A 99 2.73 1.34 3.79
C GLN A 99 2.47 2.79 3.40
N SER A 100 3.45 3.48 2.78
CA SER A 100 3.27 4.86 2.33
C SER A 100 2.26 4.99 1.19
N VAL A 101 2.18 3.99 0.28
CA VAL A 101 1.11 3.93 -0.74
C VAL A 101 -0.25 3.79 -0.06
N ASN A 102 -0.42 2.85 0.86
CA ASN A 102 -1.69 2.64 1.57
C ASN A 102 -2.13 3.88 2.36
N ALA A 103 -1.19 4.62 2.93
CA ALA A 103 -1.45 5.87 3.64
C ALA A 103 -1.73 7.05 2.70
N GLY A 104 -1.32 6.97 1.43
CA GLY A 104 -1.52 8.01 0.42
C GLY A 104 -0.44 9.08 0.35
N GLY A 105 0.71 8.85 0.96
CA GLY A 105 1.86 9.77 0.91
C GLY A 105 2.77 9.69 2.13
N VAL A 106 3.75 10.57 2.14
CA VAL A 106 4.72 10.74 3.22
C VAL A 106 4.90 12.21 3.56
N SER A 107 5.31 12.51 4.79
CA SER A 107 5.78 13.82 5.20
C SER A 107 7.15 13.70 5.86
N ASN A 108 8.04 14.61 5.56
CA ASN A 108 9.41 14.56 6.06
C ASN A 108 9.86 15.92 6.64
N THR A 109 10.34 15.93 7.89
CA THR A 109 10.77 17.11 8.64
C THR A 109 12.23 16.97 9.05
N ALA A 110 13.07 17.92 8.64
CA ALA A 110 14.43 18.02 9.12
C ALA A 110 14.52 19.00 10.29
N SER A 111 15.39 18.71 11.24
CA SER A 111 15.74 19.61 12.33
C SER A 111 17.24 19.70 12.50
N VAL A 112 17.73 20.86 12.94
CA VAL A 112 19.13 21.13 13.20
C VAL A 112 19.32 21.61 14.62
N THR A 113 20.40 21.15 15.25
CA THR A 113 20.88 21.66 16.54
C THR A 113 22.34 22.06 16.42
N SER A 114 22.75 23.09 17.13
CA SER A 114 24.12 23.58 17.19
C SER A 114 24.38 24.30 18.51
N LYS A 115 25.61 24.75 18.72
CA LYS A 115 26.03 25.53 19.89
C LYS A 115 26.64 26.87 19.43
N ASP A 116 26.29 27.93 20.16
CA ASP A 116 26.99 29.21 20.07
C ASP A 116 28.34 29.17 20.84
N PRO A 117 29.19 30.22 20.75
CA PRO A 117 30.45 30.28 21.50
C PRO A 117 30.29 30.29 23.02
N ALA A 118 29.12 30.61 23.56
CA ALA A 118 28.82 30.56 24.98
C ALA A 118 28.30 29.18 25.43
N GLY A 119 28.08 28.25 24.48
CA GLY A 119 27.59 26.89 24.71
C GLY A 119 26.08 26.78 24.76
N ASN A 120 25.34 27.82 24.41
CA ASN A 120 23.87 27.75 24.33
C ASN A 120 23.43 27.05 23.05
N ASP A 121 22.26 26.39 23.12
CA ASP A 121 21.65 25.75 21.96
C ASP A 121 21.10 26.79 20.98
N VAL A 122 21.40 26.57 19.69
CA VAL A 122 20.83 27.28 18.54
C VAL A 122 20.21 26.23 17.63
N THR A 123 18.90 26.31 17.44
CA THR A 123 18.12 25.23 16.77
C THR A 123 17.15 25.81 15.76
N ASP A 124 16.83 24.99 14.75
CA ASP A 124 15.76 25.29 13.81
C ASP A 124 15.14 23.95 13.28
N SER A 125 13.97 24.04 12.68
CA SER A 125 13.32 22.90 12.03
C SER A 125 12.54 23.36 10.81
N THR A 126 12.54 22.56 9.75
CA THR A 126 11.68 22.80 8.59
C THR A 126 10.22 22.57 8.96
N ASP A 127 9.34 23.28 8.26
CA ASP A 127 7.97 22.83 8.17
C ASP A 127 7.96 21.41 7.56
N SER A 128 6.97 20.61 7.92
CA SER A 128 6.76 19.32 7.31
C SER A 128 6.56 19.54 5.80
N ALA A 129 7.57 19.18 5.00
CA ALA A 129 7.37 19.09 3.57
C ALA A 129 6.34 17.98 3.34
N THR A 130 5.09 18.35 3.10
CA THR A 130 4.05 17.43 2.67
C THR A 130 4.42 17.00 1.26
N GLU A 131 5.07 15.89 1.21
CA GLU A 131 5.54 15.32 -0.02
C GLU A 131 4.46 14.44 -0.61
N ASP A 132 4.28 14.65 -1.85
CA ASP A 132 3.73 13.76 -2.85
C ASP A 132 2.59 12.85 -2.38
N LEU A 133 1.38 13.32 -2.69
CA LEU A 133 0.21 12.47 -2.71
C LEU A 133 0.46 11.30 -3.65
N ILE A 134 0.57 10.11 -3.10
CA ILE A 134 0.67 8.87 -3.88
C ILE A 134 -0.73 8.51 -4.35
N PRO A 135 -1.00 8.46 -5.68
CA PRO A 135 -2.31 8.04 -6.18
C PRO A 135 -2.66 6.65 -5.68
N ARG A 136 -3.88 6.49 -5.15
CA ARG A 136 -4.38 5.22 -4.63
C ARG A 136 -5.55 4.73 -5.46
N THR A 137 -5.50 3.48 -5.87
CA THR A 137 -6.58 2.81 -6.59
C THR A 137 -6.82 1.45 -5.94
N ALA A 138 -8.00 1.28 -5.35
CA ALA A 138 -8.47 -0.02 -4.90
C ALA A 138 -9.24 -0.69 -6.04
N ALA A 139 -8.83 -1.89 -6.43
CA ALA A 139 -9.48 -2.66 -7.47
C ALA A 139 -9.22 -4.15 -7.27
N MET A 140 -10.20 -4.98 -7.61
CA MET A 140 -10.02 -6.42 -7.67
C MET A 140 -10.83 -7.02 -8.84
N THR A 141 -10.43 -8.20 -9.25
CA THR A 141 -11.19 -9.01 -10.21
C THR A 141 -11.52 -10.37 -9.60
N VAL A 142 -12.67 -10.90 -9.98
CA VAL A 142 -13.12 -12.24 -9.61
C VAL A 142 -13.36 -13.01 -10.88
N VAL A 143 -12.62 -14.09 -11.09
CA VAL A 143 -12.75 -14.97 -12.24
C VAL A 143 -13.23 -16.33 -11.75
N LYS A 144 -14.33 -16.82 -12.31
CA LYS A 144 -14.89 -18.14 -12.02
C LYS A 144 -14.92 -19.00 -13.27
N THR A 145 -14.48 -20.23 -13.14
CA THR A 145 -14.52 -21.24 -14.20
C THR A 145 -15.17 -22.51 -13.68
N ALA A 146 -15.78 -23.27 -14.58
CA ALA A 146 -16.34 -24.58 -14.28
C ALA A 146 -15.74 -25.65 -15.22
N SER A 147 -15.56 -26.86 -14.71
CA SER A 147 -15.23 -28.04 -15.48
C SER A 147 -16.05 -29.21 -14.97
N VAL A 148 -16.51 -30.09 -15.86
CA VAL A 148 -17.29 -31.27 -15.49
C VAL A 148 -16.41 -32.50 -15.65
N ASP A 149 -16.38 -33.35 -14.63
CA ASP A 149 -15.91 -34.74 -14.71
C ASP A 149 -17.13 -35.63 -14.99
N ASP A 150 -17.23 -36.13 -16.21
CA ASP A 150 -18.36 -36.88 -16.75
C ASP A 150 -18.22 -38.40 -16.49
N ASN A 151 -17.36 -38.78 -15.55
CA ASN A 151 -17.08 -40.21 -15.22
C ASN A 151 -16.65 -41.06 -16.44
N GLY A 152 -16.29 -40.39 -17.57
CA GLY A 152 -15.81 -41.03 -18.81
C GLY A 152 -16.90 -41.52 -19.76
N ASP A 153 -18.17 -41.19 -19.53
CA ASP A 153 -19.27 -41.58 -20.43
C ASP A 153 -19.59 -40.53 -21.51
N GLN A 154 -18.91 -39.38 -21.48
CA GLN A 154 -19.04 -38.24 -22.39
C GLN A 154 -20.44 -37.59 -22.39
N LYS A 155 -21.13 -37.64 -21.28
CA LYS A 155 -22.44 -37.02 -21.08
C LYS A 155 -22.48 -36.37 -19.69
N ASN A 156 -22.99 -35.17 -19.61
CA ASN A 156 -23.26 -34.56 -18.34
C ASN A 156 -24.58 -35.09 -17.75
N GLY A 157 -24.52 -35.75 -16.62
CA GLY A 157 -25.65 -36.42 -16.01
C GLY A 157 -25.59 -36.53 -14.49
N VAL A 158 -26.58 -37.24 -13.94
CA VAL A 158 -26.64 -37.50 -12.49
C VAL A 158 -25.42 -38.32 -12.05
N GLY A 159 -24.73 -37.81 -11.01
CA GLY A 159 -23.52 -38.43 -10.46
C GLY A 159 -22.20 -37.82 -10.96
N ASP A 160 -22.25 -36.99 -11.99
CA ASP A 160 -21.06 -36.27 -12.45
C ASP A 160 -20.72 -35.14 -11.51
N VAL A 161 -19.45 -34.73 -11.54
CA VAL A 161 -18.92 -33.68 -10.64
C VAL A 161 -18.60 -32.43 -11.43
N ILE A 162 -19.21 -31.32 -11.05
CA ILE A 162 -18.80 -29.98 -11.51
C ILE A 162 -17.76 -29.45 -10.52
N GLN A 163 -16.57 -29.14 -11.02
CA GLN A 163 -15.55 -28.40 -10.26
C GLN A 163 -15.60 -26.93 -10.64
N TYR A 164 -15.74 -26.08 -9.66
CA TYR A 164 -15.63 -24.63 -9.79
C TYR A 164 -14.29 -24.16 -9.25
N THR A 165 -13.62 -23.29 -10.01
CA THR A 165 -12.41 -22.60 -9.55
C THR A 165 -12.70 -21.10 -9.57
N VAL A 166 -12.56 -20.45 -8.43
CA VAL A 166 -12.71 -19.00 -8.26
C VAL A 166 -11.35 -18.39 -7.93
N THR A 167 -10.92 -17.43 -8.71
CA THR A 167 -9.67 -16.67 -8.48
C THR A 167 -10.01 -15.21 -8.25
N VAL A 168 -9.62 -14.68 -7.09
CA VAL A 168 -9.70 -13.26 -6.73
C VAL A 168 -8.32 -12.68 -6.86
N THR A 169 -8.18 -11.58 -7.62
CA THR A 169 -6.90 -10.90 -7.83
C THR A 169 -7.01 -9.43 -7.45
N ASN A 170 -6.09 -8.93 -6.62
CA ASN A 170 -5.93 -7.50 -6.38
C ASN A 170 -5.29 -6.85 -7.62
N THR A 171 -6.07 -6.07 -8.37
CA THR A 171 -5.62 -5.35 -9.57
C THR A 171 -5.36 -3.86 -9.30
N GLY A 172 -5.53 -3.41 -8.05
CA GLY A 172 -5.20 -2.06 -7.59
C GLY A 172 -3.74 -1.91 -7.15
N ASN A 173 -3.43 -0.76 -6.57
CA ASN A 173 -2.11 -0.46 -6.00
C ASN A 173 -2.10 -0.34 -4.46
N VAL A 174 -3.23 -0.58 -3.80
CA VAL A 174 -3.35 -0.62 -2.34
C VAL A 174 -3.58 -2.05 -1.86
N THR A 175 -3.18 -2.34 -0.63
CA THR A 175 -3.44 -3.63 -0.01
C THR A 175 -4.94 -3.80 0.23
N LEU A 176 -5.48 -4.95 -0.11
CA LEU A 176 -6.83 -5.38 0.25
C LEU A 176 -6.75 -6.25 1.50
N THR A 177 -7.59 -5.97 2.49
CA THR A 177 -7.72 -6.77 3.71
C THR A 177 -9.14 -7.31 3.84
N ASP A 178 -9.35 -8.26 4.76
CA ASP A 178 -10.65 -8.86 5.00
C ASP A 178 -11.31 -9.33 3.69
N VAL A 179 -10.47 -9.90 2.79
CA VAL A 179 -10.96 -10.42 1.51
C VAL A 179 -11.78 -11.65 1.78
N ASP A 180 -13.06 -11.56 1.52
CA ASP A 180 -14.06 -12.58 1.76
C ASP A 180 -14.69 -13.04 0.44
N LEU A 181 -15.13 -14.30 0.37
CA LEU A 181 -15.73 -14.89 -0.82
C LEU A 181 -17.01 -15.62 -0.46
N SER A 182 -18.11 -15.26 -1.08
CA SER A 182 -19.37 -15.99 -1.04
C SER A 182 -19.68 -16.60 -2.41
N ASP A 183 -20.37 -17.73 -2.43
CA ASP A 183 -20.73 -18.45 -3.64
C ASP A 183 -22.24 -18.77 -3.67
N GLU A 184 -22.90 -18.54 -4.80
CA GLU A 184 -24.33 -18.80 -4.99
C GLU A 184 -24.55 -19.74 -6.17
N LEU A 185 -25.10 -20.91 -5.86
CA LEU A 185 -25.47 -21.93 -6.86
C LEU A 185 -26.97 -21.85 -7.16
N ARG A 186 -27.34 -21.94 -8.44
CA ARG A 186 -28.74 -21.92 -8.92
C ARG A 186 -29.00 -23.06 -9.89
N LEU A 187 -30.21 -23.58 -9.86
CA LEU A 187 -30.69 -24.61 -10.79
C LEU A 187 -31.66 -24.00 -11.80
N GLY A 188 -31.31 -23.99 -13.08
CA GLY A 188 -32.12 -23.42 -14.15
C GLY A 188 -32.34 -21.92 -13.95
N SER A 189 -33.61 -21.46 -14.09
CA SER A 189 -34.00 -20.06 -13.92
C SER A 189 -34.46 -19.72 -12.49
N SER A 190 -34.54 -20.71 -11.60
CA SER A 190 -34.98 -20.55 -10.23
C SER A 190 -33.78 -20.35 -9.32
N ALA A 191 -33.81 -19.31 -8.47
CA ALA A 191 -32.94 -19.24 -7.33
C ALA A 191 -33.26 -20.44 -6.42
N ALA A 192 -32.37 -21.40 -6.37
CA ALA A 192 -32.45 -22.51 -5.44
C ALA A 192 -31.18 -22.44 -4.59
N ASN A 193 -31.35 -22.47 -3.29
CA ASN A 193 -30.24 -22.77 -2.41
C ASN A 193 -29.89 -24.24 -2.65
N VAL A 194 -28.90 -24.49 -3.49
CA VAL A 194 -28.33 -25.82 -3.63
C VAL A 194 -27.13 -25.85 -2.70
N GLU A 195 -27.15 -26.79 -1.79
CA GLU A 195 -26.08 -27.01 -0.85
C GLU A 195 -24.82 -27.37 -1.63
N ASP A 196 -23.73 -26.67 -1.36
CA ASP A 196 -22.40 -27.03 -1.81
C ASP A 196 -22.06 -28.40 -1.23
N ASN A 197 -22.00 -29.43 -2.09
CA ASN A 197 -21.73 -30.80 -1.66
C ASN A 197 -20.23 -31.10 -1.57
N THR A 198 -19.47 -30.20 -0.95
CA THR A 198 -18.05 -30.41 -0.63
C THR A 198 -17.83 -31.41 0.51
N GLY A 199 -18.91 -32.09 0.96
CA GLY A 199 -18.89 -32.92 2.16
C GLY A 199 -18.97 -32.10 3.45
N ASN A 200 -19.11 -30.82 3.31
CA ASN A 200 -19.48 -29.86 4.33
C ASN A 200 -20.69 -29.10 3.77
N ASP A 201 -21.87 -29.38 4.27
CA ASP A 201 -23.13 -28.76 3.88
C ASP A 201 -23.06 -27.26 4.17
N SER A 202 -22.50 -26.49 3.22
CA SER A 202 -22.45 -25.04 3.31
C SER A 202 -23.60 -24.45 2.51
N PRO A 203 -24.58 -23.80 3.15
CA PRO A 203 -25.66 -23.11 2.45
C PRO A 203 -25.11 -21.98 1.60
N ALA A 204 -25.82 -21.63 0.52
CA ALA A 204 -25.51 -20.46 -0.31
C ALA A 204 -25.19 -19.23 0.54
N GLY A 205 -24.04 -18.59 0.31
CA GLY A 205 -23.60 -17.40 1.04
C GLY A 205 -22.69 -17.67 2.25
N VAL A 206 -22.06 -18.84 2.33
CA VAL A 206 -21.06 -19.13 3.36
C VAL A 206 -19.68 -18.66 2.91
N ASP A 207 -18.95 -18.11 3.88
CA ASP A 207 -17.52 -17.81 3.78
C ASP A 207 -16.77 -19.08 3.32
N LEU A 208 -16.22 -19.01 2.12
CA LEU A 208 -15.47 -20.10 1.51
C LEU A 208 -14.01 -20.10 1.95
N TRP A 209 -13.56 -19.03 2.60
CA TRP A 209 -12.25 -18.94 3.22
C TRP A 209 -12.36 -18.96 4.73
N THR A 210 -11.70 -19.91 5.35
CA THR A 210 -11.71 -20.09 6.81
C THR A 210 -10.99 -18.97 7.58
N GLN A 211 -10.38 -18.04 6.87
CA GLN A 211 -9.69 -16.85 7.43
C GLN A 211 -9.71 -15.71 6.42
N ASP A 212 -9.89 -14.49 6.92
CA ASP A 212 -9.78 -13.27 6.15
C ASP A 212 -8.43 -13.22 5.41
N GLN A 213 -8.47 -13.08 4.10
CA GLN A 213 -7.28 -13.02 3.26
C GLN A 213 -6.80 -11.57 3.13
N THR A 214 -5.50 -11.39 3.08
CA THR A 214 -4.87 -10.11 2.69
C THR A 214 -4.21 -10.31 1.34
N LEU A 215 -4.52 -9.44 0.36
CA LEU A 215 -3.93 -9.46 -0.96
C LEU A 215 -3.14 -8.16 -1.19
N LEU A 216 -1.83 -8.29 -1.35
CA LEU A 216 -0.99 -7.19 -1.84
C LEU A 216 -1.29 -6.93 -3.33
N PRO A 217 -0.93 -5.74 -3.88
CA PRO A 217 -1.07 -5.46 -5.30
C PRO A 217 -0.49 -6.57 -6.19
N GLY A 218 -1.29 -7.06 -7.14
CA GLY A 218 -0.93 -8.16 -8.03
C GLY A 218 -1.07 -9.57 -7.45
N GLU A 219 -1.34 -9.72 -6.16
CA GLU A 219 -1.55 -11.04 -5.56
C GLU A 219 -2.94 -11.59 -5.87
N SER A 220 -3.02 -12.92 -5.89
CA SER A 220 -4.27 -13.65 -6.12
C SER A 220 -4.45 -14.75 -5.09
N ALA A 221 -5.71 -15.01 -4.75
CA ALA A 221 -6.12 -16.17 -3.98
C ALA A 221 -7.12 -16.99 -4.80
N THR A 222 -6.99 -18.33 -4.72
CA THR A 222 -7.82 -19.27 -5.48
C THR A 222 -8.57 -20.18 -4.54
N TYR A 223 -9.84 -20.36 -4.82
CA TYR A 223 -10.74 -21.28 -4.14
C TYR A 223 -11.29 -22.31 -5.12
N VAL A 224 -11.51 -23.53 -4.66
CA VAL A 224 -12.06 -24.63 -5.45
C VAL A 224 -13.26 -25.26 -4.71
N ALA A 225 -14.39 -25.38 -5.39
CA ALA A 225 -15.59 -26.01 -4.90
C ALA A 225 -16.06 -27.11 -5.88
N TRP A 226 -16.85 -28.04 -5.39
CA TRP A 226 -17.41 -29.13 -6.19
C TRP A 226 -18.91 -29.23 -5.96
N TYR A 227 -19.62 -29.59 -7.01
CA TYR A 227 -21.05 -29.94 -6.97
C TYR A 227 -21.30 -31.26 -7.69
N ILE A 228 -21.98 -32.18 -7.04
CA ILE A 228 -22.41 -33.44 -7.67
C ILE A 228 -23.79 -33.23 -8.30
N ILE A 229 -23.93 -33.48 -9.60
CA ILE A 229 -25.20 -33.35 -10.31
C ILE A 229 -26.19 -34.36 -9.75
N ASP A 230 -27.26 -33.89 -9.17
CA ASP A 230 -28.38 -34.67 -8.69
C ASP A 230 -29.55 -34.71 -9.71
N ASP A 231 -30.61 -35.46 -9.41
CA ASP A 231 -31.82 -35.55 -10.26
C ASP A 231 -32.49 -34.16 -10.46
N THR A 232 -32.40 -33.26 -9.47
CA THR A 232 -33.00 -31.93 -9.52
C THR A 232 -32.21 -31.05 -10.49
N ALA A 233 -30.89 -31.07 -10.38
CA ALA A 233 -29.99 -30.34 -11.27
C ALA A 233 -30.14 -30.83 -12.72
N ALA A 234 -30.12 -32.15 -12.93
CA ALA A 234 -30.31 -32.77 -14.25
C ALA A 234 -31.67 -32.39 -14.86
N SER A 235 -32.73 -32.36 -14.05
CA SER A 235 -34.08 -31.99 -14.50
C SER A 235 -34.22 -30.50 -14.81
N SER A 236 -33.40 -29.62 -14.19
CA SER A 236 -33.39 -28.19 -14.43
C SER A 236 -32.76 -27.80 -15.76
N GLY A 237 -31.94 -28.66 -16.34
CA GLY A 237 -31.25 -28.48 -17.60
C GLY A 237 -29.97 -27.66 -17.55
N LYS A 238 -29.68 -26.96 -16.43
CA LYS A 238 -28.41 -26.28 -16.20
C LYS A 238 -28.18 -25.96 -14.72
N VAL A 239 -26.93 -25.93 -14.35
CA VAL A 239 -26.43 -25.41 -13.06
C VAL A 239 -25.70 -24.11 -13.33
N ILE A 240 -26.01 -23.05 -12.60
CA ILE A 240 -25.38 -21.75 -12.70
C ILE A 240 -24.73 -21.46 -11.35
N ASN A 241 -23.51 -20.99 -11.37
CA ASN A 241 -22.80 -20.64 -10.16
C ASN A 241 -22.13 -19.26 -10.28
N THR A 242 -22.35 -18.38 -9.29
CA THR A 242 -21.85 -17.02 -9.26
C THR A 242 -21.12 -16.78 -7.93
N ALA A 243 -19.93 -16.23 -7.97
CA ALA A 243 -19.16 -15.85 -6.78
C ALA A 243 -19.15 -14.34 -6.58
N ILE A 244 -19.18 -13.91 -5.31
CA ILE A 244 -19.06 -12.51 -4.92
C ILE A 244 -17.88 -12.42 -3.95
N ALA A 245 -16.88 -11.62 -4.30
CA ALA A 245 -15.80 -11.26 -3.39
C ALA A 245 -16.01 -9.85 -2.82
N THR A 246 -15.72 -9.69 -1.54
CA THR A 246 -15.68 -8.40 -0.86
C THR A 246 -14.31 -8.19 -0.23
N ALA A 247 -13.90 -6.94 -0.06
CA ALA A 247 -12.63 -6.60 0.57
C ALA A 247 -12.70 -5.23 1.25
N ALA A 248 -11.98 -5.06 2.35
CA ALA A 248 -11.69 -3.75 2.93
C ALA A 248 -10.47 -3.12 2.25
N THR A 249 -10.46 -1.79 2.15
CA THR A 249 -9.38 -1.01 1.55
C THR A 249 -8.87 0.05 2.53
N PRO A 250 -7.64 0.58 2.37
CA PRO A 250 -7.16 1.70 3.18
C PRO A 250 -7.75 3.07 2.77
N LEU A 251 -8.71 3.09 1.84
CA LEU A 251 -9.41 4.30 1.41
C LEU A 251 -10.54 4.64 2.39
N SER A 252 -11.25 5.74 2.16
CA SER A 252 -12.36 6.19 3.00
C SER A 252 -13.61 6.45 2.18
N GLY A 253 -14.77 6.51 2.85
CA GLY A 253 -16.05 6.73 2.19
C GLY A 253 -16.52 5.50 1.43
N ASP A 254 -17.09 5.69 0.25
CA ASP A 254 -17.62 4.61 -0.59
C ASP A 254 -16.53 3.65 -1.12
N ASP A 255 -15.27 4.11 -1.14
CA ASP A 255 -14.11 3.31 -1.57
C ASP A 255 -13.49 2.47 -0.43
N ALA A 256 -14.00 2.57 0.79
CA ALA A 256 -13.51 1.80 1.95
C ALA A 256 -13.71 0.29 1.81
N THR A 257 -14.68 -0.12 0.98
CA THR A 257 -14.97 -1.52 0.68
C THR A 257 -15.17 -1.73 -0.81
N LEU A 258 -14.69 -2.87 -1.29
CA LEU A 258 -14.96 -3.35 -2.65
C LEU A 258 -15.92 -4.51 -2.61
N SER A 259 -16.76 -4.64 -3.64
CA SER A 259 -17.58 -5.81 -3.89
C SER A 259 -17.61 -6.09 -5.40
N VAL A 260 -17.18 -7.28 -5.80
CA VAL A 260 -17.10 -7.68 -7.20
C VAL A 260 -17.75 -9.05 -7.37
N THR A 261 -18.62 -9.15 -8.37
CA THR A 261 -19.28 -10.42 -8.73
C THR A 261 -18.59 -11.01 -9.96
N SER A 262 -18.37 -12.32 -9.96
CA SER A 262 -17.86 -13.05 -11.13
C SER A 262 -18.89 -13.11 -12.24
N ASP A 263 -18.46 -13.41 -13.46
CA ASP A 263 -19.37 -13.93 -14.50
C ASP A 263 -19.99 -15.26 -14.05
N GLU A 264 -21.15 -15.59 -14.63
CA GLU A 264 -21.81 -16.86 -14.41
C GLU A 264 -20.96 -18.01 -15.00
N ALA A 265 -20.66 -19.03 -14.20
CA ALA A 265 -20.16 -20.32 -14.68
C ALA A 265 -21.33 -21.28 -14.86
N VAL A 266 -21.53 -21.80 -16.08
CA VAL A 266 -22.66 -22.63 -16.49
C VAL A 266 -22.20 -24.02 -16.93
#